data_7196cb78b117c88fdbc0559bd150e878
#
_entry.id   7196cb78b117c88fdbc0559bd150e878
#
_cell.length_a   1.000
_cell.length_b   1.000
_cell.length_c   1.000
_cell.angle_alpha   90.00
_cell.angle_beta   90.00
_cell.angle_gamma   90.00
#
_symmetry.space_group_name_H-M   'P 1'
#
loop_
_entity.id
_entity.type
_entity.pdbx_description
1 polymer ?
#
loop_
_entity_poly.entity_id
_entity_poly.type
_entity_poly.pdbx_seq_one_letter_code
_entity_poly.pdbx_strand_id
1 'polypeptide(L)'
;MRAMTERILVVGGGIAGLSCAAFLAPHAQVTLVEAEPILTYHTTGRSAALYTECFGDDALFRVAAASRSFLVDRAEPFGKVRPLLFVAPPEDAVALDDLEALYRSKVPGLERIDAEAVNALFPVVPPQRAAGGLVEPGAMDLDVHALVTEYAGLIRRSGGSIRMRARFAGVRKLDSGWEAQIDDEALEVDLVVNASGAWGNEVARGAGIDALPLEPLKRSAFTFDPGGDAHGWPFVIDVLERWYVKPEGAFALGSAASEIPSIPHDARPDEIDVALGIERITNATTLEIRSVKTQWAGLRTFTPDRRPAIGFEPGSDSFFWLVGQGGAGVLTSPAVGALAASLARGARLPEFLADAGVEPLAFDPARFRTPGTATSHPPAQPAIHRP
;
A
#
# COMPACT_ATOMS: atom_id res chain seq x y z
N MET A 1 8.46 36.28 20.36
CA MET A 1 8.02 35.91 19.00
C MET A 1 7.30 34.57 19.09
N ARG A 2 6.02 34.48 18.71
CA ARG A 2 5.40 33.16 18.48
C ARG A 2 6.16 32.57 17.29
N ALA A 3 6.72 31.35 17.45
CA ALA A 3 7.21 30.61 16.31
C ALA A 3 6.06 30.52 15.29
N MET A 4 6.29 30.97 14.07
CA MET A 4 5.28 30.81 13.01
C MET A 4 5.06 29.32 12.81
N THR A 5 3.80 28.90 12.90
CA THR A 5 3.45 27.49 12.67
C THR A 5 3.61 27.23 11.18
N GLU A 6 4.40 26.23 10.82
CA GLU A 6 4.63 25.84 9.42
C GLU A 6 3.32 25.45 8.73
N ARG A 7 3.10 25.96 7.51
CA ARG A 7 1.90 25.72 6.68
C ARG A 7 2.25 24.62 5.68
N ILE A 8 1.63 23.45 5.84
CA ILE A 8 1.91 22.27 5.02
C ILE A 8 0.71 21.93 4.16
N LEU A 9 0.91 21.85 2.85
CA LEU A 9 -0.05 21.33 1.90
C LEU A 9 0.24 19.85 1.63
N VAL A 10 -0.72 18.99 1.89
CA VAL A 10 -0.66 17.57 1.51
C VAL A 10 -1.56 17.35 0.30
N VAL A 11 -0.96 16.93 -0.83
CA VAL A 11 -1.67 16.70 -2.10
C VAL A 11 -1.98 15.22 -2.26
N GLY A 12 -3.26 14.87 -2.22
CA GLY A 12 -3.79 13.51 -2.35
C GLY A 12 -4.46 12.98 -1.08
N GLY A 13 -5.74 12.66 -1.18
CA GLY A 13 -6.59 12.13 -0.09
C GLY A 13 -6.62 10.60 -0.03
N GLY A 14 -5.62 9.92 -0.59
CA GLY A 14 -5.36 8.50 -0.38
C GLY A 14 -4.77 8.20 0.99
N ILE A 15 -4.54 6.92 1.29
CA ILE A 15 -4.05 6.49 2.61
C ILE A 15 -2.69 7.12 2.96
N ALA A 16 -1.82 7.35 1.99
CA ALA A 16 -0.52 7.99 2.18
C ALA A 16 -0.67 9.44 2.68
N GLY A 17 -1.47 10.25 1.99
CA GLY A 17 -1.70 11.64 2.39
C GLY A 17 -2.47 11.75 3.70
N LEU A 18 -3.48 10.92 3.90
CA LEU A 18 -4.27 10.90 5.14
C LEU A 18 -3.42 10.55 6.37
N SER A 19 -2.61 9.49 6.29
CA SER A 19 -1.75 9.10 7.41
C SER A 19 -0.69 10.17 7.69
N CYS A 20 0.00 10.68 6.67
CA CYS A 20 0.98 11.74 6.83
C CYS A 20 0.37 13.01 7.44
N ALA A 21 -0.75 13.47 6.91
CA ALA A 21 -1.47 14.64 7.42
C ALA A 21 -1.92 14.47 8.88
N ALA A 22 -2.37 13.26 9.25
CA ALA A 22 -2.78 12.95 10.62
C ALA A 22 -1.62 13.07 11.63
N PHE A 23 -0.41 12.62 11.25
CA PHE A 23 0.78 12.75 12.10
C PHE A 23 1.41 14.15 12.05
N LEU A 24 1.20 14.92 10.99
CA LEU A 24 1.66 16.31 10.88
C LEU A 24 0.77 17.30 11.63
N ALA A 25 -0.55 17.13 11.59
CA ALA A 25 -1.52 18.12 12.06
C ALA A 25 -1.37 18.53 13.55
N PRO A 26 -0.91 17.67 14.49
CA PRO A 26 -0.59 18.10 15.86
C PRO A 26 0.54 19.13 15.97
N HIS A 27 1.33 19.32 14.92
CA HIS A 27 2.57 20.08 14.94
C HIS A 27 2.65 21.21 13.94
N ALA A 28 1.78 21.22 12.92
CA ALA A 28 1.80 22.16 11.80
C ALA A 28 0.36 22.54 11.40
N GLN A 29 0.21 23.64 10.66
CA GLN A 29 -1.04 23.97 10.01
C GLN A 29 -1.16 23.16 8.70
N VAL A 30 -1.91 22.07 8.74
CA VAL A 30 -2.05 21.15 7.62
C VAL A 30 -3.33 21.41 6.83
N THR A 31 -3.18 21.54 5.51
CA THR A 31 -4.29 21.48 4.56
C THR A 31 -4.07 20.27 3.63
N LEU A 32 -4.98 19.30 3.68
CA LEU A 32 -5.01 18.18 2.74
C LEU A 32 -6.01 18.50 1.63
N VAL A 33 -5.57 18.33 0.38
CA VAL A 33 -6.41 18.52 -0.82
C VAL A 33 -6.55 17.21 -1.59
N GLU A 34 -7.78 16.94 -2.04
CA GLU A 34 -8.14 15.78 -2.84
C GLU A 34 -8.95 16.24 -4.07
N ALA A 35 -8.54 15.82 -5.25
CA ALA A 35 -9.20 16.21 -6.50
C ALA A 35 -10.58 15.56 -6.66
N GLU A 36 -10.77 14.36 -6.09
CA GLU A 36 -12.00 13.61 -6.18
C GLU A 36 -13.08 14.09 -5.18
N PRO A 37 -14.36 13.75 -5.39
CA PRO A 37 -15.44 14.14 -4.50
C PRO A 37 -15.43 13.43 -3.15
N ILE A 38 -14.68 12.34 -3.02
CA ILE A 38 -14.53 11.56 -1.79
C ILE A 38 -13.08 11.17 -1.57
N LEU A 39 -12.69 11.03 -0.31
CA LEU A 39 -11.38 10.48 0.07
C LEU A 39 -11.24 9.04 -0.42
N THR A 40 -10.02 8.63 -0.72
CA THR A 40 -9.66 7.24 -1.10
C THR A 40 -10.39 6.67 -2.32
N TYR A 41 -10.85 7.53 -3.22
CA TYR A 41 -11.61 7.14 -4.41
C TYR A 41 -10.88 6.12 -5.30
N HIS A 42 -9.55 6.25 -5.43
CA HIS A 42 -8.71 5.38 -6.25
C HIS A 42 -8.17 4.17 -5.49
N THR A 43 -6.86 3.93 -5.54
CA THR A 43 -6.18 2.71 -5.10
C THR A 43 -6.51 2.27 -3.68
N THR A 44 -6.60 3.20 -2.73
CA THR A 44 -6.90 2.90 -1.32
C THR A 44 -8.27 2.26 -1.13
N GLY A 45 -9.32 2.85 -1.73
CA GLY A 45 -10.69 2.32 -1.65
C GLY A 45 -10.92 1.05 -2.48
N ARG A 46 -9.92 0.62 -3.27
CA ARG A 46 -9.96 -0.55 -4.14
C ARG A 46 -9.01 -1.66 -3.68
N SER A 47 -8.48 -1.51 -2.46
CA SER A 47 -7.53 -2.45 -1.85
C SER A 47 -8.21 -3.74 -1.40
N ALA A 48 -7.49 -4.87 -1.46
CA ALA A 48 -7.89 -6.10 -0.79
C ALA A 48 -7.75 -6.01 0.75
N ALA A 49 -7.08 -4.95 1.24
CA ALA A 49 -7.01 -4.51 2.62
C ALA A 49 -6.52 -5.58 3.61
N LEU A 50 -5.44 -6.26 3.27
CA LEU A 50 -4.76 -7.22 4.15
C LEU A 50 -3.65 -6.50 4.94
N TYR A 51 -3.56 -6.76 6.25
CA TYR A 51 -2.34 -6.60 7.03
C TYR A 51 -1.58 -7.92 7.09
N THR A 52 -0.32 -7.88 6.75
CA THR A 52 0.62 -9.00 6.82
C THR A 52 2.03 -8.47 7.08
N GLU A 53 2.82 -9.22 7.81
CA GLU A 53 4.25 -8.96 7.98
C GLU A 53 5.09 -9.74 6.95
N CYS A 54 4.52 -10.76 6.31
CA CYS A 54 5.13 -11.46 5.17
C CYS A 54 5.05 -10.61 3.90
N PHE A 55 5.72 -9.43 3.88
CA PHE A 55 5.61 -8.50 2.78
C PHE A 55 6.94 -7.81 2.44
N GLY A 56 7.35 -7.93 1.19
CA GLY A 56 8.48 -7.20 0.61
C GLY A 56 9.84 -7.59 1.17
N ASP A 57 10.80 -6.69 1.02
CA ASP A 57 12.14 -6.82 1.56
C ASP A 57 12.24 -6.39 3.03
N ASP A 58 13.44 -6.39 3.61
CA ASP A 58 13.66 -6.00 5.00
C ASP A 58 13.19 -4.58 5.34
N ALA A 59 13.29 -3.64 4.41
CA ALA A 59 12.85 -2.26 4.65
C ALA A 59 11.31 -2.19 4.72
N LEU A 60 10.62 -2.87 3.82
CA LEU A 60 9.15 -2.96 3.81
C LEU A 60 8.64 -3.79 4.99
N PHE A 61 9.31 -4.91 5.31
CA PHE A 61 9.01 -5.69 6.51
C PHE A 61 9.04 -4.83 7.78
N ARG A 62 10.09 -4.01 7.99
CA ARG A 62 10.24 -3.18 9.19
C ARG A 62 9.11 -2.15 9.33
N VAL A 63 8.69 -1.50 8.25
CA VAL A 63 7.55 -0.56 8.32
C VAL A 63 6.20 -1.28 8.46
N ALA A 64 6.06 -2.50 7.93
CA ALA A 64 4.89 -3.33 8.17
C ALA A 64 4.81 -3.74 9.66
N ALA A 65 5.90 -4.29 10.21
CA ALA A 65 6.00 -4.67 11.62
C ALA A 65 5.78 -3.46 12.56
N ALA A 66 6.38 -2.30 12.26
CA ALA A 66 6.15 -1.07 13.02
C ALA A 66 4.70 -0.59 13.01
N SER A 67 3.95 -0.92 11.97
CA SER A 67 2.53 -0.55 11.86
C SER A 67 1.61 -1.40 12.74
N ARG A 68 2.09 -2.54 13.24
CA ARG A 68 1.32 -3.51 14.02
C ARG A 68 0.68 -2.89 15.26
N SER A 69 1.46 -2.13 16.04
CA SER A 69 0.98 -1.51 17.28
C SER A 69 -0.22 -0.59 17.06
N PHE A 70 -0.27 0.09 15.92
CA PHE A 70 -1.37 0.98 15.56
C PHE A 70 -2.56 0.23 14.97
N LEU A 71 -2.33 -0.77 14.13
CA LEU A 71 -3.39 -1.47 13.39
C LEU A 71 -4.00 -2.62 14.17
N VAL A 72 -3.18 -3.37 14.90
CA VAL A 72 -3.50 -4.69 15.46
C VAL A 72 -3.51 -4.69 16.98
N ASP A 73 -2.40 -4.27 17.62
CA ASP A 73 -2.16 -4.46 19.06
C ASP A 73 -2.80 -3.32 19.89
N ARG A 74 -4.06 -3.02 19.65
CA ARG A 74 -4.85 -2.00 20.34
C ARG A 74 -6.16 -2.58 20.84
N ALA A 75 -6.83 -1.88 21.79
CA ALA A 75 -8.08 -2.33 22.36
C ALA A 75 -9.19 -2.55 21.31
N GLU A 76 -9.20 -1.70 20.28
CA GLU A 76 -10.12 -1.80 19.13
C GLU A 76 -9.28 -1.83 17.84
N PRO A 77 -8.89 -3.02 17.36
CA PRO A 77 -8.13 -3.17 16.12
C PRO A 77 -8.88 -2.63 14.90
N PHE A 78 -8.13 -2.15 13.90
CA PHE A 78 -8.70 -1.73 12.62
C PHE A 78 -8.97 -2.92 11.69
N GLY A 79 -9.66 -3.94 12.17
CA GLY A 79 -10.00 -5.10 11.37
C GLY A 79 -10.25 -6.34 12.19
N LYS A 80 -10.20 -7.48 11.51
CA LYS A 80 -10.41 -8.80 12.12
C LYS A 80 -9.27 -9.74 11.73
N VAL A 81 -8.83 -10.58 12.66
CA VAL A 81 -7.85 -11.62 12.36
C VAL A 81 -8.38 -12.50 11.24
N ARG A 82 -7.59 -12.60 10.21
CA ARG A 82 -7.76 -13.50 9.08
C ARG A 82 -6.39 -14.03 8.69
N PRO A 83 -6.08 -15.29 8.99
CA PRO A 83 -4.81 -15.87 8.63
C PRO A 83 -4.51 -15.70 7.14
N LEU A 84 -3.25 -15.46 6.80
CA LEU A 84 -2.76 -15.51 5.43
C LEU A 84 -2.19 -16.90 5.18
N LEU A 85 -2.64 -17.55 4.11
CA LEU A 85 -2.13 -18.83 3.64
C LEU A 85 -1.48 -18.64 2.27
N PHE A 86 -0.17 -18.79 2.20
CA PHE A 86 0.51 -19.03 0.94
C PHE A 86 0.38 -20.50 0.58
N VAL A 87 -0.08 -20.79 -0.64
CA VAL A 87 -0.20 -22.17 -1.14
C VAL A 87 0.70 -22.36 -2.34
N ALA A 88 1.42 -23.47 -2.37
CA ALA A 88 2.26 -23.83 -3.52
C ALA A 88 1.73 -25.09 -4.20
N PRO A 89 1.59 -25.11 -5.53
CA PRO A 89 1.41 -26.36 -6.26
C PRO A 89 2.69 -27.20 -6.21
N PRO A 90 2.64 -28.51 -6.55
CA PRO A 90 3.78 -29.41 -6.44
C PRO A 90 5.06 -28.94 -7.17
N GLU A 91 4.90 -28.29 -8.32
CA GLU A 91 6.02 -27.76 -9.12
C GLU A 91 6.72 -26.56 -8.48
N ASP A 92 6.07 -25.84 -7.56
CA ASP A 92 6.56 -24.62 -6.91
C ASP A 92 6.95 -24.84 -5.44
N ALA A 93 7.15 -26.08 -4.99
CA ALA A 93 7.52 -26.40 -3.61
C ALA A 93 8.76 -25.62 -3.13
N VAL A 94 9.75 -25.41 -4.00
CA VAL A 94 10.97 -24.65 -3.69
C VAL A 94 10.68 -23.18 -3.38
N ALA A 95 9.73 -22.56 -4.09
CA ALA A 95 9.35 -21.17 -3.81
C ALA A 95 8.73 -21.02 -2.39
N LEU A 96 8.08 -22.06 -1.91
CA LEU A 96 7.55 -22.07 -0.53
C LEU A 96 8.67 -22.18 0.50
N ASP A 97 9.74 -22.95 0.20
CA ASP A 97 10.92 -23.07 1.06
C ASP A 97 11.69 -21.73 1.13
N ASP A 98 11.82 -21.05 0.00
CA ASP A 98 12.46 -19.74 -0.09
C ASP A 98 11.67 -18.68 0.70
N LEU A 99 10.34 -18.66 0.58
CA LEU A 99 9.47 -17.77 1.32
C LEU A 99 9.55 -18.01 2.83
N GLU A 100 9.54 -19.26 3.24
CA GLU A 100 9.70 -19.67 4.62
C GLU A 100 11.05 -19.22 5.19
N ALA A 101 12.14 -19.46 4.47
CA ALA A 101 13.49 -19.04 4.89
C ALA A 101 13.59 -17.51 5.06
N LEU A 102 12.88 -16.73 4.23
CA LEU A 102 12.87 -15.29 4.28
C LEU A 102 12.19 -14.74 5.54
N TYR A 103 11.09 -15.35 5.99
CA TYR A 103 10.23 -14.80 7.03
C TYR A 103 10.18 -15.58 8.34
N ARG A 104 10.62 -16.84 8.40
CA ARG A 104 10.52 -17.70 9.59
C ARG A 104 11.08 -17.08 10.87
N SER A 105 12.20 -16.39 10.78
CA SER A 105 12.84 -15.75 11.94
C SER A 105 12.28 -14.37 12.29
N LYS A 106 11.42 -13.82 11.44
CA LYS A 106 10.94 -12.44 11.51
C LYS A 106 9.46 -12.35 11.91
N VAL A 107 8.65 -13.30 11.43
CA VAL A 107 7.20 -13.28 11.61
C VAL A 107 6.79 -14.28 12.68
N PRO A 108 6.27 -13.81 13.84
CA PRO A 108 5.88 -14.69 14.92
C PRO A 108 4.76 -15.66 14.52
N GLY A 109 4.95 -16.94 14.84
CA GLY A 109 3.93 -17.96 14.59
C GLY A 109 3.78 -18.38 13.13
N LEU A 110 4.69 -17.97 12.23
CA LEU A 110 4.72 -18.45 10.85
C LEU A 110 4.90 -19.96 10.83
N GLU A 111 3.98 -20.70 10.21
CA GLU A 111 3.92 -22.15 10.26
C GLU A 111 3.89 -22.77 8.86
N ARG A 112 4.78 -23.75 8.64
CA ARG A 112 4.73 -24.60 7.45
C ARG A 112 3.74 -25.73 7.68
N ILE A 113 2.83 -25.93 6.73
CA ILE A 113 1.82 -26.98 6.77
C ILE A 113 1.88 -27.85 5.51
N ASP A 114 1.43 -29.09 5.64
CA ASP A 114 1.34 -30.04 4.52
C ASP A 114 0.06 -29.84 3.69
N ALA A 115 -0.09 -30.62 2.64
CA ALA A 115 -1.20 -30.53 1.70
C ALA A 115 -2.57 -30.86 2.35
N GLU A 116 -2.60 -31.76 3.32
CA GLU A 116 -3.81 -32.15 4.03
C GLU A 116 -4.27 -31.01 4.95
N ALA A 117 -3.34 -30.37 5.65
CA ALA A 117 -3.63 -29.19 6.46
C ALA A 117 -4.05 -27.98 5.61
N VAL A 118 -3.47 -27.79 4.40
CA VAL A 118 -3.95 -26.78 3.43
C VAL A 118 -5.42 -27.06 3.09
N ASN A 119 -5.78 -28.30 2.74
CA ASN A 119 -7.17 -28.66 2.43
C ASN A 119 -8.11 -28.47 3.63
N ALA A 120 -7.64 -28.75 4.85
CA ALA A 120 -8.44 -28.53 6.06
C ALA A 120 -8.77 -27.04 6.28
N LEU A 121 -7.83 -26.12 5.99
CA LEU A 121 -8.00 -24.67 6.12
C LEU A 121 -8.74 -24.04 4.93
N PHE A 122 -8.51 -24.56 3.74
CA PHE A 122 -9.09 -24.07 2.49
C PHE A 122 -9.58 -25.26 1.63
N PRO A 123 -10.78 -25.77 1.92
CA PRO A 123 -11.27 -27.07 1.40
C PRO A 123 -11.38 -27.17 -0.12
N VAL A 124 -11.33 -26.05 -0.82
CA VAL A 124 -11.40 -25.98 -2.28
C VAL A 124 -10.07 -26.22 -2.99
N VAL A 125 -8.96 -26.39 -2.25
CA VAL A 125 -7.68 -26.86 -2.80
C VAL A 125 -7.49 -28.32 -2.44
N PRO A 126 -7.67 -29.26 -3.40
CA PRO A 126 -7.42 -30.68 -3.15
C PRO A 126 -5.95 -30.94 -2.79
N PRO A 127 -5.67 -31.90 -1.87
CA PRO A 127 -4.28 -32.17 -1.47
C PRO A 127 -3.33 -32.49 -2.65
N GLN A 128 -3.85 -33.09 -3.72
CA GLN A 128 -3.08 -33.41 -4.92
C GLN A 128 -2.62 -32.16 -5.71
N ARG A 129 -3.23 -31.00 -5.45
CA ARG A 129 -2.89 -29.72 -6.10
C ARG A 129 -2.00 -28.84 -5.23
N ALA A 130 -1.61 -29.28 -4.03
CA ALA A 130 -0.73 -28.54 -3.14
C ALA A 130 0.50 -29.36 -2.74
N ALA A 131 1.67 -28.75 -2.77
CA ALA A 131 2.88 -29.27 -2.11
C ALA A 131 2.84 -28.98 -0.60
N GLY A 132 2.03 -28.03 -0.19
CA GLY A 132 1.87 -27.54 1.17
C GLY A 132 1.57 -26.05 1.18
N GLY A 133 1.66 -25.44 2.35
CA GLY A 133 1.43 -24.02 2.56
C GLY A 133 2.28 -23.43 3.67
N LEU A 134 2.26 -22.10 3.74
CA LEU A 134 2.86 -21.30 4.79
C LEU A 134 1.77 -20.40 5.38
N VAL A 135 1.52 -20.51 6.67
CA VAL A 135 0.44 -19.79 7.37
C VAL A 135 1.02 -18.68 8.23
N GLU A 136 0.56 -17.45 8.03
CA GLU A 136 0.74 -16.33 8.95
C GLU A 136 -0.54 -16.15 9.76
N PRO A 137 -0.60 -16.61 11.03
CA PRO A 137 -1.83 -16.58 11.82
C PRO A 137 -2.22 -15.18 12.28
N GLY A 138 -1.26 -14.26 12.36
CA GLY A 138 -1.44 -12.88 12.82
C GLY A 138 -1.87 -11.88 11.76
N ALA A 139 -2.09 -12.32 10.52
CA ALA A 139 -2.60 -11.47 9.45
C ALA A 139 -4.06 -11.04 9.71
N MET A 140 -4.49 -9.94 9.11
CA MET A 140 -5.82 -9.35 9.36
C MET A 140 -6.46 -8.80 8.09
N ASP A 141 -7.77 -8.97 7.97
CA ASP A 141 -8.58 -8.10 7.09
C ASP A 141 -8.71 -6.73 7.75
N LEU A 142 -8.24 -5.68 7.08
CA LEU A 142 -8.32 -4.32 7.59
C LEU A 142 -9.63 -3.63 7.18
N ASP A 143 -10.23 -2.90 8.11
CA ASP A 143 -11.31 -1.95 7.84
C ASP A 143 -10.71 -0.62 7.37
N VAL A 144 -10.57 -0.46 6.06
CA VAL A 144 -10.03 0.76 5.45
C VAL A 144 -10.89 1.96 5.78
N HIS A 145 -12.22 1.80 5.89
CA HIS A 145 -13.12 2.90 6.21
C HIS A 145 -12.91 3.41 7.64
N ALA A 146 -12.81 2.51 8.61
CA ALA A 146 -12.51 2.85 9.99
C ALA A 146 -11.15 3.56 10.12
N LEU A 147 -10.13 3.04 9.44
CA LEU A 147 -8.77 3.61 9.43
C LEU A 147 -8.74 5.02 8.82
N VAL A 148 -9.41 5.23 7.69
CA VAL A 148 -9.54 6.53 7.02
C VAL A 148 -10.31 7.52 7.88
N THR A 149 -11.37 7.06 8.54
CA THR A 149 -12.17 7.87 9.47
C THR A 149 -11.33 8.34 10.64
N GLU A 150 -10.50 7.46 11.22
CA GLU A 150 -9.59 7.82 12.30
C GLU A 150 -8.57 8.87 11.87
N TYR A 151 -7.87 8.67 10.73
CA TYR A 151 -6.92 9.67 10.22
C TYR A 151 -7.59 11.02 9.93
N ALA A 152 -8.74 11.02 9.26
CA ALA A 152 -9.48 12.25 9.01
C ALA A 152 -9.95 12.93 10.30
N GLY A 153 -10.31 12.15 11.31
CA GLY A 153 -10.64 12.61 12.65
C GLY A 153 -9.44 13.26 13.35
N LEU A 154 -8.27 12.62 13.30
CA LEU A 154 -7.02 13.16 13.86
C LEU A 154 -6.64 14.51 13.23
N ILE A 155 -6.72 14.61 11.90
CA ILE A 155 -6.43 15.86 11.17
C ILE A 155 -7.33 16.97 11.69
N ARG A 156 -8.66 16.75 11.74
CA ARG A 156 -9.64 17.77 12.14
C ARG A 156 -9.52 18.15 13.62
N ARG A 157 -9.35 17.16 14.51
CA ARG A 157 -9.17 17.41 15.97
C ARG A 157 -7.91 18.21 16.28
N SER A 158 -6.89 18.10 15.42
CA SER A 158 -5.64 18.87 15.54
C SER A 158 -5.67 20.23 14.82
N GLY A 159 -6.83 20.63 14.28
CA GLY A 159 -6.99 21.94 13.61
C GLY A 159 -6.62 21.95 12.13
N GLY A 160 -6.26 20.79 11.54
CA GLY A 160 -6.02 20.66 10.11
C GLY A 160 -7.32 20.66 9.29
N SER A 161 -7.21 20.96 8.01
CA SER A 161 -8.32 21.00 7.07
C SER A 161 -8.20 19.93 6.00
N ILE A 162 -9.35 19.40 5.54
CA ILE A 162 -9.46 18.45 4.43
C ILE A 162 -10.41 19.07 3.41
N ARG A 163 -9.93 19.24 2.17
CA ARG A 163 -10.68 19.82 1.05
C ARG A 163 -10.78 18.78 -0.06
N MET A 164 -11.99 18.35 -0.34
CA MET A 164 -12.31 17.48 -1.49
C MET A 164 -12.76 18.33 -2.67
N ARG A 165 -12.71 17.77 -3.89
CA ARG A 165 -12.94 18.51 -5.15
C ARG A 165 -11.99 19.72 -5.24
N ALA A 166 -10.78 19.55 -4.78
CA ALA A 166 -9.75 20.58 -4.67
C ALA A 166 -8.50 20.09 -5.41
N ARG A 167 -8.39 20.47 -6.68
CA ARG A 167 -7.32 20.01 -7.57
C ARG A 167 -6.10 20.91 -7.44
N PHE A 168 -4.97 20.30 -7.14
CA PHE A 168 -3.67 20.97 -7.21
C PHE A 168 -3.29 21.20 -8.68
N ALA A 169 -3.05 22.45 -9.06
CA ALA A 169 -2.67 22.83 -10.41
C ALA A 169 -1.18 23.14 -10.55
N GLY A 170 -0.51 23.52 -9.47
CA GLY A 170 0.91 23.84 -9.46
C GLY A 170 1.30 24.76 -8.32
N VAL A 171 2.57 25.19 -8.31
CA VAL A 171 3.06 26.19 -7.37
C VAL A 171 3.80 27.29 -8.08
N ARG A 172 3.80 28.48 -7.47
CA ARG A 172 4.68 29.60 -7.78
C ARG A 172 5.59 29.88 -6.58
N LYS A 173 6.89 29.96 -6.81
CA LYS A 173 7.84 30.27 -5.74
C LYS A 173 7.66 31.71 -5.27
N LEU A 174 7.64 31.89 -3.95
CA LEU A 174 7.67 33.19 -3.28
C LEU A 174 9.06 33.45 -2.69
N ASP A 175 9.28 34.63 -2.11
CA ASP A 175 10.51 34.96 -1.38
C ASP A 175 10.71 34.00 -0.18
N SER A 176 9.60 33.55 0.43
CA SER A 176 9.57 32.48 1.43
C SER A 176 8.41 31.54 1.16
N GLY A 177 8.70 30.24 0.93
CA GLY A 177 7.69 29.21 0.66
C GLY A 177 7.14 29.26 -0.77
N TRP A 178 5.90 28.83 -0.91
CA TRP A 178 5.19 28.65 -2.17
C TRP A 178 3.80 29.26 -2.14
N GLU A 179 3.33 29.71 -3.27
CA GLU A 179 1.90 29.92 -3.53
C GLU A 179 1.40 28.74 -4.35
N ALA A 180 0.61 27.87 -3.69
CA ALA A 180 0.01 26.71 -4.34
C ALA A 180 -1.34 27.09 -4.95
N GLN A 181 -1.54 26.77 -6.22
CA GLN A 181 -2.81 26.95 -6.92
C GLN A 181 -3.69 25.71 -6.72
N ILE A 182 -4.83 25.88 -6.06
CA ILE A 182 -5.83 24.85 -5.82
C ILE A 182 -7.12 25.30 -6.50
N ASP A 183 -7.42 24.69 -7.67
CA ASP A 183 -8.45 25.19 -8.59
C ASP A 183 -8.23 26.70 -8.88
N ASP A 184 -9.19 27.56 -8.53
CA ASP A 184 -9.12 29.01 -8.73
C ASP A 184 -8.58 29.77 -7.50
N GLU A 185 -8.18 29.07 -6.43
CA GLU A 185 -7.69 29.68 -5.19
C GLU A 185 -6.17 29.55 -5.07
N ALA A 186 -5.51 30.60 -4.58
CA ALA A 186 -4.10 30.58 -4.21
C ALA A 186 -3.95 30.38 -2.69
N LEU A 187 -3.10 29.46 -2.28
CA LEU A 187 -2.80 29.14 -0.89
C LEU A 187 -1.29 29.30 -0.65
N GLU A 188 -0.91 30.17 0.28
CA GLU A 188 0.48 30.24 0.71
C GLU A 188 0.85 29.07 1.63
N VAL A 189 1.93 28.36 1.30
CA VAL A 189 2.42 27.20 2.03
C VAL A 189 3.95 27.22 2.13
N ASP A 190 4.47 26.59 3.16
CA ASP A 190 5.92 26.51 3.38
C ASP A 190 6.46 25.19 2.81
N LEU A 191 5.61 24.13 2.79
CA LEU A 191 5.95 22.79 2.31
C LEU A 191 4.80 22.18 1.53
N VAL A 192 5.11 21.53 0.41
CA VAL A 192 4.19 20.67 -0.35
C VAL A 192 4.61 19.20 -0.16
N VAL A 193 3.71 18.39 0.38
CA VAL A 193 3.85 16.93 0.46
C VAL A 193 3.07 16.31 -0.69
N ASN A 194 3.78 15.71 -1.63
CA ASN A 194 3.20 15.01 -2.77
C ASN A 194 2.85 13.57 -2.39
N ALA A 195 1.59 13.32 -2.05
CA ALA A 195 1.03 12.00 -1.70
C ALA A 195 -0.02 11.52 -2.73
N SER A 196 0.12 11.96 -3.99
CA SER A 196 -0.88 11.80 -5.04
C SER A 196 -0.83 10.45 -5.78
N GLY A 197 -0.12 9.45 -5.25
CA GLY A 197 -0.10 8.08 -5.77
C GLY A 197 0.36 8.01 -7.22
N ALA A 198 -0.50 7.52 -8.12
CA ALA A 198 -0.18 7.40 -9.54
C ALA A 198 0.09 8.75 -10.21
N TRP A 199 -0.52 9.83 -9.72
CA TRP A 199 -0.32 11.20 -10.24
C TRP A 199 0.92 11.91 -9.68
N GLY A 200 1.78 11.19 -8.95
CA GLY A 200 2.98 11.77 -8.31
C GLY A 200 3.84 12.60 -9.24
N ASN A 201 4.09 12.13 -10.46
CA ASN A 201 4.88 12.86 -11.45
C ASN A 201 4.13 14.06 -12.09
N GLU A 202 2.80 14.05 -12.09
CA GLU A 202 2.00 15.20 -12.55
C GLU A 202 2.07 16.36 -11.54
N VAL A 203 1.90 16.01 -10.24
CA VAL A 203 2.03 16.98 -9.14
C VAL A 203 3.45 17.55 -9.08
N ALA A 204 4.48 16.72 -9.23
CA ALA A 204 5.88 17.16 -9.26
C ALA A 204 6.13 18.15 -10.42
N ARG A 205 5.65 17.83 -11.62
CA ARG A 205 5.76 18.71 -12.78
C ARG A 205 5.08 20.06 -12.54
N GLY A 206 3.90 20.07 -11.91
CA GLY A 206 3.20 21.29 -11.47
C GLY A 206 4.00 22.13 -10.46
N ALA A 207 4.93 21.51 -9.75
CA ALA A 207 5.85 22.17 -8.83
C ALA A 207 7.23 22.50 -9.46
N GLY A 208 7.42 22.25 -10.74
CA GLY A 208 8.72 22.42 -11.42
C GLY A 208 9.78 21.42 -10.97
N ILE A 209 9.36 20.28 -10.42
CA ILE A 209 10.22 19.19 -9.95
C ILE A 209 10.28 18.08 -11.00
N ASP A 210 11.48 17.54 -11.21
CA ASP A 210 11.68 16.44 -12.13
C ASP A 210 10.96 15.16 -11.68
N ALA A 211 10.49 14.37 -12.65
CA ALA A 211 9.81 13.12 -12.39
C ALA A 211 10.70 12.10 -11.66
N LEU A 212 10.11 11.29 -10.78
CA LEU A 212 10.70 10.05 -10.31
C LEU A 212 10.33 8.89 -11.25
N PRO A 213 11.10 7.80 -11.28
CA PRO A 213 10.79 6.60 -12.07
C PRO A 213 9.60 5.82 -11.47
N LEU A 214 8.43 6.45 -11.45
CA LEU A 214 7.20 5.85 -10.94
C LEU A 214 6.50 5.07 -12.03
N GLU A 215 6.11 3.83 -11.72
CA GLU A 215 5.39 2.95 -12.62
C GLU A 215 4.03 2.59 -12.01
N PRO A 216 2.92 3.16 -12.50
CA PRO A 216 1.58 2.71 -12.14
C PRO A 216 1.27 1.36 -12.78
N LEU A 217 0.95 0.36 -11.98
CA LEU A 217 0.58 -0.99 -12.41
C LEU A 217 -0.89 -1.26 -12.07
N LYS A 218 -1.70 -1.55 -13.09
CA LYS A 218 -3.11 -1.86 -12.94
C LYS A 218 -3.28 -3.30 -12.45
N ARG A 219 -4.16 -3.48 -11.46
CA ARG A 219 -4.62 -4.78 -10.96
C ARG A 219 -6.13 -4.79 -10.91
N SER A 220 -6.75 -5.81 -11.51
CA SER A 220 -8.18 -6.06 -11.41
C SER A 220 -8.49 -7.03 -10.28
N ALA A 221 -9.64 -6.83 -9.65
CA ALA A 221 -10.23 -7.75 -8.69
C ALA A 221 -11.73 -7.90 -8.97
N PHE A 222 -12.28 -9.02 -8.54
CA PHE A 222 -13.69 -9.33 -8.76
C PHE A 222 -14.26 -10.14 -7.59
N THR A 223 -15.57 -10.07 -7.38
CA THR A 223 -16.27 -10.94 -6.45
C THR A 223 -17.10 -11.99 -7.19
N PHE A 224 -17.21 -13.15 -6.58
CA PHE A 224 -17.96 -14.28 -7.12
C PHE A 224 -18.62 -15.09 -6.00
N ASP A 225 -19.61 -15.89 -6.34
CA ASP A 225 -20.26 -16.84 -5.44
C ASP A 225 -19.35 -18.06 -5.23
N PRO A 226 -18.89 -18.34 -4.01
CA PRO A 226 -18.02 -19.50 -3.73
C PRO A 226 -18.74 -20.84 -3.77
N GLY A 227 -20.07 -20.86 -3.91
CA GLY A 227 -20.87 -22.09 -3.91
C GLY A 227 -21.11 -22.72 -2.54
N GLY A 228 -20.72 -22.03 -1.46
CA GLY A 228 -20.85 -22.48 -0.07
C GLY A 228 -20.37 -21.43 0.93
N ASP A 229 -20.29 -21.82 2.20
CA ASP A 229 -19.80 -20.93 3.25
C ASP A 229 -18.27 -20.74 3.17
N ALA A 230 -17.85 -19.53 2.86
CA ALA A 230 -16.44 -19.14 2.78
C ALA A 230 -15.97 -18.31 3.99
N HIS A 231 -16.82 -18.03 4.99
CA HIS A 231 -16.49 -17.12 6.10
C HIS A 231 -15.25 -17.53 6.90
N GLY A 232 -15.05 -18.83 7.05
CA GLY A 232 -13.91 -19.40 7.77
C GLY A 232 -12.63 -19.51 6.97
N TRP A 233 -12.63 -19.18 5.68
CA TRP A 233 -11.42 -19.28 4.86
C TRP A 233 -10.38 -18.24 5.24
N PRO A 234 -9.09 -18.59 5.17
CA PRO A 234 -8.01 -17.60 5.25
C PRO A 234 -8.02 -16.68 4.01
N PHE A 235 -7.20 -15.63 4.03
CA PHE A 235 -6.75 -15.01 2.80
C PHE A 235 -5.76 -15.99 2.15
N VAL A 236 -6.05 -16.48 0.97
CA VAL A 236 -5.20 -17.44 0.27
C VAL A 236 -4.53 -16.77 -0.92
N ILE A 237 -3.23 -16.94 -1.04
CA ILE A 237 -2.44 -16.44 -2.16
C ILE A 237 -1.53 -17.56 -2.68
N ASP A 238 -1.42 -17.67 -3.98
CA ASP A 238 -0.41 -18.50 -4.61
C ASP A 238 1.00 -18.07 -4.21
N VAL A 239 1.90 -18.99 -3.93
CA VAL A 239 3.26 -18.69 -3.46
C VAL A 239 4.05 -17.79 -4.41
N LEU A 240 3.75 -17.82 -5.72
CA LEU A 240 4.30 -16.95 -6.75
C LEU A 240 3.38 -15.74 -7.07
N GLU A 241 2.38 -15.47 -6.21
CA GLU A 241 1.42 -14.38 -6.37
C GLU A 241 0.69 -14.37 -7.72
N ARG A 242 0.42 -15.52 -8.32
CA ARG A 242 -0.30 -15.61 -9.59
C ARG A 242 -1.80 -15.43 -9.45
N TRP A 243 -2.36 -15.68 -8.27
CA TRP A 243 -3.75 -15.46 -7.92
C TRP A 243 -3.92 -15.33 -6.39
N TYR A 244 -5.01 -14.75 -5.98
CA TYR A 244 -5.45 -14.81 -4.58
C TYR A 244 -6.97 -14.88 -4.48
N VAL A 245 -7.43 -15.43 -3.34
CA VAL A 245 -8.83 -15.51 -2.95
C VAL A 245 -8.97 -15.19 -1.47
N LYS A 246 -10.00 -14.41 -1.12
CA LYS A 246 -10.41 -14.23 0.27
C LYS A 246 -11.93 -14.15 0.39
N PRO A 247 -12.52 -14.42 1.57
CA PRO A 247 -13.91 -14.08 1.84
C PRO A 247 -14.18 -12.58 1.74
N GLU A 248 -15.33 -12.22 1.16
CA GLU A 248 -15.78 -10.83 1.06
C GLU A 248 -17.29 -10.75 1.27
N GLY A 249 -17.73 -10.59 2.53
CA GLY A 249 -19.14 -10.68 2.90
C GLY A 249 -19.72 -12.06 2.57
N ALA A 250 -20.80 -12.09 1.79
CA ALA A 250 -21.43 -13.33 1.31
C ALA A 250 -20.74 -13.92 0.06
N PHE A 251 -19.71 -13.28 -0.44
CA PHE A 251 -18.98 -13.67 -1.64
C PHE A 251 -17.52 -14.01 -1.33
N ALA A 252 -16.78 -14.45 -2.34
CA ALA A 252 -15.34 -14.48 -2.34
C ALA A 252 -14.81 -13.41 -3.30
N LEU A 253 -13.71 -12.77 -2.91
CA LEU A 253 -12.94 -11.87 -3.76
C LEU A 253 -11.81 -12.67 -4.40
N GLY A 254 -11.60 -12.49 -5.71
CA GLY A 254 -10.53 -13.09 -6.47
C GLY A 254 -9.79 -12.09 -7.35
N SER A 255 -8.55 -12.43 -7.70
CA SER A 255 -7.72 -11.64 -8.62
C SER A 255 -6.65 -12.52 -9.26
N ALA A 256 -6.26 -12.17 -10.49
CA ALA A 256 -5.07 -12.71 -11.17
C ALA A 256 -3.75 -12.22 -10.55
N ALA A 257 -3.80 -11.35 -9.55
CA ALA A 257 -2.65 -10.70 -8.94
C ALA A 257 -1.69 -10.01 -9.96
N SER A 258 -2.20 -9.69 -11.14
CA SER A 258 -1.44 -9.10 -12.26
C SER A 258 -0.91 -7.69 -11.97
N GLU A 259 0.11 -7.33 -12.73
CA GLU A 259 0.75 -6.01 -12.70
C GLU A 259 0.88 -5.48 -14.13
N ILE A 260 -0.21 -4.88 -14.63
CA ILE A 260 -0.28 -4.40 -16.02
C ILE A 260 0.16 -2.94 -16.07
N PRO A 261 1.26 -2.59 -16.77
CA PRO A 261 1.71 -1.20 -16.92
C PRO A 261 0.59 -0.29 -17.41
N SER A 262 0.50 0.90 -16.81
CA SER A 262 -0.58 1.84 -17.08
C SER A 262 -0.13 3.29 -16.89
N ILE A 263 -1.00 4.21 -17.26
CA ILE A 263 -0.85 5.64 -16.97
C ILE A 263 -1.83 6.05 -15.85
N PRO A 264 -1.65 7.19 -15.20
CA PRO A 264 -2.61 7.72 -14.23
C PRO A 264 -3.98 7.96 -14.88
N HIS A 265 -5.01 7.30 -14.36
CA HIS A 265 -6.42 7.46 -14.78
C HIS A 265 -7.36 6.80 -13.77
N ASP A 266 -8.65 6.98 -13.91
CA ASP A 266 -9.65 6.20 -13.18
C ASP A 266 -9.69 4.77 -13.74
N ALA A 267 -8.93 3.87 -13.10
CA ALA A 267 -8.72 2.51 -13.59
C ALA A 267 -10.02 1.71 -13.59
N ARG A 268 -10.28 1.06 -14.71
CA ARG A 268 -11.37 0.11 -14.88
C ARG A 268 -10.83 -1.31 -15.02
N PRO A 269 -11.59 -2.33 -14.58
CA PRO A 269 -11.19 -3.72 -14.75
C PRO A 269 -10.99 -4.05 -16.22
N ASP A 270 -10.01 -4.90 -16.46
CA ASP A 270 -9.74 -5.46 -17.77
C ASP A 270 -10.40 -6.84 -17.84
N GLU A 271 -11.21 -7.09 -18.87
CA GLU A 271 -11.94 -8.36 -19.04
C GLU A 271 -10.98 -9.55 -19.18
N ILE A 272 -9.85 -9.36 -19.88
CA ILE A 272 -8.82 -10.40 -20.03
C ILE A 272 -8.16 -10.70 -18.68
N ASP A 273 -7.87 -9.67 -17.88
CA ASP A 273 -7.27 -9.82 -16.56
C ASP A 273 -8.23 -10.54 -15.58
N VAL A 274 -9.52 -10.22 -15.64
CA VAL A 274 -10.54 -10.90 -14.84
C VAL A 274 -10.68 -12.37 -15.29
N ALA A 275 -10.72 -12.64 -16.61
CA ALA A 275 -10.77 -14.00 -17.14
C ALA A 275 -9.53 -14.82 -16.74
N LEU A 276 -8.34 -14.23 -16.79
CA LEU A 276 -7.10 -14.85 -16.32
C LEU A 276 -7.17 -15.19 -14.82
N GLY A 277 -7.74 -14.31 -14.00
CA GLY A 277 -7.93 -14.56 -12.57
C GLY A 277 -8.89 -15.74 -12.33
N ILE A 278 -9.99 -15.80 -13.07
CA ILE A 278 -10.93 -16.93 -13.01
C ILE A 278 -10.22 -18.24 -13.42
N GLU A 279 -9.50 -18.23 -14.53
CA GLU A 279 -8.75 -19.38 -15.02
C GLU A 279 -7.74 -19.90 -13.98
N ARG A 280 -6.90 -19.02 -13.44
CA ARG A 280 -5.88 -19.39 -12.45
C ARG A 280 -6.50 -19.97 -11.18
N ILE A 281 -7.57 -19.35 -10.66
CA ILE A 281 -8.27 -19.82 -9.47
C ILE A 281 -8.93 -21.17 -9.72
N THR A 282 -9.63 -21.36 -10.86
CA THR A 282 -10.30 -22.63 -11.16
C THR A 282 -9.31 -23.77 -11.43
N ASN A 283 -8.14 -23.47 -12.02
CA ASN A 283 -7.08 -24.46 -12.19
C ASN A 283 -6.44 -24.89 -10.86
N ALA A 284 -6.30 -23.97 -9.91
CA ALA A 284 -5.72 -24.25 -8.59
C ALA A 284 -6.72 -24.87 -7.61
N THR A 285 -8.03 -24.67 -7.80
CA THR A 285 -9.07 -25.03 -6.83
C THR A 285 -10.18 -25.87 -7.48
N THR A 286 -11.15 -26.29 -6.69
CA THR A 286 -12.41 -26.91 -7.17
C THR A 286 -13.54 -25.88 -7.34
N LEU A 287 -13.24 -24.60 -7.23
CA LEU A 287 -14.24 -23.53 -7.37
C LEU A 287 -14.77 -23.47 -8.81
N GLU A 288 -16.10 -23.37 -8.94
CA GLU A 288 -16.77 -23.14 -10.21
C GLU A 288 -17.25 -21.69 -10.29
N ILE A 289 -16.43 -20.81 -10.87
CA ILE A 289 -16.76 -19.38 -11.01
C ILE A 289 -17.61 -19.17 -12.23
N ARG A 290 -18.94 -19.24 -12.08
CA ARG A 290 -19.90 -19.14 -13.20
C ARG A 290 -20.24 -17.70 -13.57
N SER A 291 -20.12 -16.76 -12.64
CA SER A 291 -20.41 -15.34 -12.87
C SER A 291 -19.66 -14.45 -11.90
N VAL A 292 -19.22 -13.31 -12.40
CA VAL A 292 -18.69 -12.20 -11.60
C VAL A 292 -19.85 -11.37 -11.07
N LYS A 293 -19.83 -11.00 -9.79
CA LYS A 293 -20.86 -10.17 -9.14
C LYS A 293 -20.52 -8.68 -9.24
N THR A 294 -19.31 -8.34 -8.83
CA THR A 294 -18.73 -7.00 -8.97
C THR A 294 -17.29 -7.12 -9.42
N GLN A 295 -16.78 -6.08 -10.07
CA GLN A 295 -15.37 -6.02 -10.45
C GLN A 295 -14.88 -4.58 -10.41
N TRP A 296 -13.59 -4.40 -10.09
CA TRP A 296 -12.93 -3.11 -10.05
C TRP A 296 -11.45 -3.24 -10.37
N ALA A 297 -10.78 -2.11 -10.58
CA ALA A 297 -9.33 -2.08 -10.72
C ALA A 297 -8.74 -0.88 -10.00
N GLY A 298 -7.48 -1.01 -9.58
CA GLY A 298 -6.69 0.05 -8.98
C GLY A 298 -5.32 0.16 -9.62
N LEU A 299 -4.66 1.31 -9.44
CA LEU A 299 -3.29 1.56 -9.87
C LEU A 299 -2.35 1.45 -8.66
N ARG A 300 -1.55 0.40 -8.62
CA ARG A 300 -0.48 0.23 -7.63
C ARG A 300 0.77 0.86 -8.21
N THR A 301 1.22 1.98 -7.65
CA THR A 301 2.36 2.71 -8.18
C THR A 301 3.64 2.29 -7.48
N PHE A 302 4.62 1.87 -8.24
CA PHE A 302 5.90 1.38 -7.77
C PHE A 302 7.04 2.29 -8.21
N THR A 303 8.13 2.22 -7.48
CA THR A 303 9.48 2.62 -7.87
C THR A 303 10.23 1.39 -8.39
N PRO A 304 11.37 1.54 -9.07
CA PRO A 304 12.14 0.40 -9.58
C PRO A 304 12.58 -0.62 -8.54
N ASP A 305 12.90 -0.15 -7.32
CA ASP A 305 13.28 -1.01 -6.18
C ASP A 305 12.09 -1.44 -5.32
N ARG A 306 10.88 -1.08 -5.73
CA ARG A 306 9.61 -1.41 -5.07
C ARG A 306 9.45 -0.85 -3.65
N ARG A 307 10.35 0.02 -3.20
CA ARG A 307 10.24 0.76 -1.93
C ARG A 307 9.66 2.15 -2.18
N PRO A 308 8.76 2.65 -1.34
CA PRO A 308 8.23 4.02 -1.51
C PRO A 308 9.33 5.08 -1.49
N ALA A 309 9.10 6.17 -2.18
CA ALA A 309 9.92 7.38 -2.09
C ALA A 309 9.33 8.29 -1.01
N ILE A 310 10.09 8.47 0.10
CA ILE A 310 9.69 9.24 1.28
C ILE A 310 10.84 10.17 1.66
N GLY A 311 10.70 11.46 1.43
CA GLY A 311 11.75 12.42 1.73
C GLY A 311 11.66 13.68 0.89
N PHE A 312 12.51 14.63 1.21
CA PHE A 312 12.63 15.86 0.40
C PHE A 312 13.19 15.57 -0.99
N GLU A 313 12.74 16.36 -1.97
CA GLU A 313 13.44 16.42 -3.25
C GLU A 313 14.86 16.95 -3.04
N PRO A 314 15.90 16.29 -3.57
CA PRO A 314 17.26 16.78 -3.47
C PRO A 314 17.41 18.24 -3.94
N GLY A 315 17.95 19.09 -3.06
CA GLY A 315 18.09 20.52 -3.33
C GLY A 315 16.85 21.38 -3.09
N SER A 316 15.79 20.79 -2.53
CA SER A 316 14.57 21.51 -2.11
C SER A 316 14.25 21.20 -0.65
N ASP A 317 13.94 22.25 0.11
CA ASP A 317 13.44 22.18 1.49
C ASP A 317 11.91 22.37 1.59
N SER A 318 11.25 22.47 0.44
CA SER A 318 9.83 22.85 0.34
C SER A 318 8.99 21.91 -0.51
N PHE A 319 9.59 20.84 -1.06
CA PHE A 319 8.86 19.76 -1.75
C PHE A 319 9.27 18.39 -1.21
N PHE A 320 8.27 17.62 -0.76
CA PHE A 320 8.45 16.33 -0.11
C PHE A 320 7.68 15.24 -0.86
N TRP A 321 8.35 14.12 -1.15
CA TRP A 321 7.77 12.96 -1.79
C TRP A 321 7.18 11.98 -0.78
N LEU A 322 5.99 11.46 -1.07
CA LEU A 322 5.35 10.37 -0.34
C LEU A 322 4.56 9.52 -1.34
N VAL A 323 5.26 8.83 -2.22
CA VAL A 323 4.70 8.10 -3.36
C VAL A 323 5.35 6.72 -3.50
N GLY A 324 4.79 5.88 -4.35
CA GLY A 324 5.39 4.60 -4.68
C GLY A 324 5.13 3.48 -3.66
N GLN A 325 4.05 3.56 -2.85
CA GLN A 325 3.71 2.54 -1.85
C GLN A 325 3.28 1.20 -2.45
N GLY A 326 3.10 1.11 -3.76
CA GLY A 326 2.74 -0.12 -4.46
C GLY A 326 1.50 -0.79 -3.88
N GLY A 327 1.66 -2.04 -3.43
CA GLY A 327 0.60 -2.80 -2.75
C GLY A 327 0.54 -2.62 -1.24
N ALA A 328 1.53 -1.96 -0.62
CA ALA A 328 1.71 -1.88 0.83
C ALA A 328 1.03 -0.68 1.51
N GLY A 329 0.47 0.26 0.75
CA GLY A 329 0.05 1.56 1.28
C GLY A 329 -0.86 1.50 2.51
N VAL A 330 -1.84 0.60 2.56
CA VAL A 330 -2.78 0.49 3.68
C VAL A 330 -2.09 -0.11 4.91
N LEU A 331 -1.44 -1.26 4.75
CA LEU A 331 -0.82 -2.00 5.85
C LEU A 331 0.37 -1.25 6.50
N THR A 332 1.07 -0.41 5.74
CA THR A 332 2.20 0.37 6.25
C THR A 332 1.84 1.81 6.62
N SER A 333 0.59 2.21 6.43
CA SER A 333 0.18 3.62 6.56
C SER A 333 0.53 4.27 7.90
N PRO A 334 0.43 3.62 9.08
CA PRO A 334 0.84 4.25 10.33
C PRO A 334 2.33 4.54 10.39
N ALA A 335 3.15 3.56 10.07
CA ALA A 335 4.61 3.70 10.10
C ALA A 335 5.11 4.68 9.04
N VAL A 336 4.62 4.56 7.81
CA VAL A 336 4.98 5.44 6.69
C VAL A 336 4.50 6.88 6.94
N GLY A 337 3.28 7.05 7.46
CA GLY A 337 2.75 8.37 7.81
C GLY A 337 3.56 9.06 8.91
N ALA A 338 3.91 8.32 9.97
CA ALA A 338 4.73 8.82 11.07
C ALA A 338 6.18 9.12 10.62
N LEU A 339 6.77 8.25 9.78
CA LEU A 339 8.08 8.47 9.17
C LEU A 339 8.08 9.76 8.33
N ALA A 340 7.12 9.89 7.42
CA ALA A 340 7.02 11.06 6.55
C ALA A 340 6.83 12.35 7.36
N ALA A 341 5.96 12.33 8.37
CA ALA A 341 5.75 13.48 9.25
C ALA A 341 7.00 13.87 10.05
N SER A 342 7.78 12.88 10.48
CA SER A 342 9.04 13.15 11.22
C SER A 342 10.10 13.74 10.31
N LEU A 343 10.28 13.18 9.12
CA LEU A 343 11.24 13.67 8.13
C LEU A 343 10.87 15.08 7.63
N ALA A 344 9.60 15.30 7.30
CA ALA A 344 9.11 16.61 6.82
C ALA A 344 9.37 17.74 7.84
N ARG A 345 9.40 17.43 9.13
CA ARG A 345 9.64 18.38 10.23
C ARG A 345 11.10 18.43 10.70
N GLY A 346 11.98 17.62 10.13
CA GLY A 346 13.32 17.44 10.66
C GLY A 346 13.34 16.95 12.12
N ALA A 347 12.30 16.23 12.54
CA ALA A 347 12.15 15.71 13.89
C ALA A 347 12.83 14.34 14.06
N ARG A 348 13.08 13.93 15.31
CA ARG A 348 13.56 12.58 15.60
C ARG A 348 12.48 11.56 15.20
N LEU A 349 12.93 10.37 14.77
CA LEU A 349 12.02 9.25 14.56
C LEU A 349 11.25 8.90 15.84
N PRO A 350 9.94 8.62 15.76
CA PRO A 350 9.20 8.01 16.83
C PRO A 350 9.85 6.70 17.31
N GLU A 351 9.78 6.43 18.61
CA GLU A 351 10.41 5.28 19.25
C GLU A 351 10.00 3.96 18.58
N PHE A 352 8.71 3.76 18.30
CA PHE A 352 8.21 2.54 17.65
C PHE A 352 8.80 2.27 16.25
N LEU A 353 9.21 3.32 15.53
CA LEU A 353 9.92 3.19 14.25
C LEU A 353 11.39 2.83 14.45
N ALA A 354 12.02 3.47 15.45
CA ALA A 354 13.41 3.21 15.80
C ALA A 354 13.57 1.77 16.34
N ASP A 355 12.68 1.33 17.21
CA ASP A 355 12.67 -0.02 17.80
C ASP A 355 12.46 -1.11 16.74
N ALA A 356 11.63 -0.83 15.74
CA ALA A 356 11.46 -1.71 14.57
C ALA A 356 12.67 -1.68 13.61
N GLY A 357 13.66 -0.83 13.87
CA GLY A 357 14.84 -0.66 13.02
C GLY A 357 14.54 -0.04 11.66
N VAL A 358 13.55 0.83 11.58
CA VAL A 358 13.23 1.54 10.32
C VAL A 358 14.36 2.47 9.95
N GLU A 359 14.91 2.31 8.77
CA GLU A 359 16.02 3.09 8.22
C GLU A 359 15.50 4.12 7.19
N PRO A 360 15.42 5.43 7.51
CA PRO A 360 14.85 6.43 6.61
C PRO A 360 15.54 6.50 5.25
N LEU A 361 16.86 6.31 5.20
CA LEU A 361 17.65 6.36 3.96
C LEU A 361 17.24 5.28 2.96
N ALA A 362 16.64 4.17 3.40
CA ALA A 362 16.10 3.15 2.50
C ALA A 362 14.96 3.65 1.61
N PHE A 363 14.34 4.77 2.01
CA PHE A 363 13.19 5.38 1.32
C PHE A 363 13.50 6.72 0.67
N ASP A 364 14.73 7.26 0.85
CA ASP A 364 15.11 8.58 0.36
C ASP A 364 14.99 8.67 -1.16
N PRO A 365 14.24 9.64 -1.74
CA PRO A 365 14.12 9.83 -3.17
C PRO A 365 15.44 10.16 -3.87
N ALA A 366 16.46 10.65 -3.15
CA ALA A 366 17.79 10.91 -3.68
C ALA A 366 18.43 9.70 -4.37
N ARG A 367 18.04 8.46 -3.97
CA ARG A 367 18.52 7.22 -4.60
C ARG A 367 18.16 7.09 -6.09
N PHE A 368 17.21 7.89 -6.56
CA PHE A 368 16.80 7.96 -7.97
C PHE A 368 17.36 9.16 -8.73
N ARG A 369 18.17 10.01 -8.08
CA ARG A 369 18.72 11.25 -8.66
C ARG A 369 20.19 11.15 -9.06
N THR A 370 20.92 10.13 -8.59
CA THR A 370 22.36 10.00 -8.84
C THR A 370 22.59 9.32 -10.20
N PRO A 371 23.26 9.97 -11.16
CA PRO A 371 23.70 9.33 -12.40
C PRO A 371 24.74 8.25 -12.05
N GLY A 372 24.46 6.98 -12.30
CA GLY A 372 25.47 5.91 -12.31
C GLY A 372 25.44 4.88 -11.17
N THR A 373 24.55 4.94 -10.23
CA THR A 373 24.25 3.81 -9.36
C THR A 373 23.01 3.07 -9.83
N ALA A 374 23.09 2.50 -11.05
CA ALA A 374 22.48 1.20 -11.22
C ALA A 374 23.28 0.27 -10.27
N THR A 375 22.94 0.31 -8.98
CA THR A 375 23.34 -0.77 -8.11
C THR A 375 22.83 -2.02 -8.81
N SER A 376 23.77 -2.89 -9.19
CA SER A 376 23.49 -4.28 -9.41
C SER A 376 22.88 -4.76 -8.08
N HIS A 377 21.57 -4.51 -7.93
CA HIS A 377 20.82 -5.16 -6.89
C HIS A 377 20.95 -6.65 -7.18
N PRO A 378 21.14 -7.47 -6.16
CA PRO A 378 20.91 -8.89 -6.32
C PRO A 378 19.58 -9.01 -7.06
N PRO A 379 19.44 -9.92 -8.01
CA PRO A 379 18.21 -10.05 -8.79
C PRO A 379 17.07 -9.94 -7.81
N ALA A 380 16.15 -9.02 -8.10
CA ALA A 380 14.92 -8.87 -7.32
C ALA A 380 14.48 -10.27 -6.95
N GLN A 381 14.16 -10.45 -5.67
CA GLN A 381 13.79 -11.75 -5.10
C GLN A 381 13.16 -12.66 -6.14
N PRO A 382 13.47 -13.97 -6.17
CA PRO A 382 13.10 -14.86 -7.26
C PRO A 382 11.67 -14.52 -7.62
N ALA A 383 11.49 -14.12 -8.84
CA ALA A 383 10.32 -13.42 -9.33
C ALA A 383 9.03 -14.06 -8.79
N ILE A 384 8.59 -13.57 -7.66
CA ILE A 384 7.17 -13.57 -7.33
C ILE A 384 6.44 -12.73 -8.42
N HIS A 385 7.21 -12.11 -9.32
CA HIS A 385 6.70 -11.30 -10.42
C HIS A 385 7.46 -11.57 -11.72
N ARG A 386 7.10 -12.63 -12.45
CA ARG A 386 7.29 -12.68 -13.90
C ARG A 386 6.12 -13.38 -14.59
N PRO A 387 5.80 -12.91 -15.85
CA PRO A 387 4.56 -13.18 -16.58
C PRO A 387 4.25 -14.64 -16.81
#